data_0bdb2247743d55433ed51941c7216679
#
_entry.id   0bdb2247743d55433ed51941c7216679
#
_cell.length_a   1.000
_cell.length_b   1.000
_cell.length_c   1.000
_cell.angle_alpha   90.00
_cell.angle_beta   90.00
_cell.angle_gamma   90.00
#
_symmetry.space_group_name_H-M   'P 1'
#
loop_
_entity.id
_entity.type
_entity.pdbx_description
1 polymer ?
#
loop_
_entity_poly.entity_id
_entity_poly.type
_entity_poly.pdbx_seq_one_letter_code
_entity_poly.pdbx_strand_id
1 'polypeptide(L)'
;MSPKHQPYDFAKQLLASKEFFDRSTRVLEEGDSGFRPQKDMMTAAQQVAHAAHTLDWFVQGVSRPEGFDFDFAGQAQELNAVTSLTEARKKLDAAYANAIKFLRSKTPEELAQPLPPGPILGGQPLSDMVWAMVEHTSHHRGALTVYSRMLGKVPVMPYMG
;
A
#
# COMPACT_ATOMS: atom_id res chain seq x y z
N MET A 1 3.50 -23.84 -32.16
CA MET A 1 3.50 -22.41 -31.81
C MET A 1 3.56 -22.30 -30.31
N SER A 2 4.70 -21.92 -29.72
CA SER A 2 4.77 -21.66 -28.27
C SER A 2 3.86 -20.48 -27.92
N PRO A 3 3.07 -20.54 -26.83
CA PRO A 3 2.28 -19.41 -26.41
C PRO A 3 3.21 -18.22 -26.18
N LYS A 4 2.95 -17.10 -26.86
CA LYS A 4 3.65 -15.85 -26.61
C LYS A 4 3.44 -15.51 -25.12
N HIS A 5 4.49 -15.60 -24.35
CA HIS A 5 4.48 -15.17 -22.96
C HIS A 5 4.11 -13.68 -22.95
N GLN A 6 2.89 -13.35 -22.54
CA GLN A 6 2.53 -11.96 -22.34
C GLN A 6 3.37 -11.41 -21.18
N PRO A 7 3.97 -10.23 -21.32
CA PRO A 7 4.72 -9.64 -20.24
C PRO A 7 3.82 -9.52 -19.01
N TYR A 8 4.37 -9.85 -17.85
CA TYR A 8 3.64 -9.81 -16.59
C TYR A 8 3.18 -8.38 -16.29
N ASP A 9 1.87 -8.19 -16.12
CA ASP A 9 1.28 -6.87 -15.87
C ASP A 9 1.29 -6.58 -14.36
N PHE A 10 2.36 -5.98 -13.89
CA PHE A 10 2.52 -5.58 -12.49
C PHE A 10 1.46 -4.60 -12.00
N ALA A 11 0.92 -3.76 -12.88
CA ALA A 11 -0.16 -2.83 -12.53
C ALA A 11 -1.44 -3.57 -12.17
N LYS A 12 -1.71 -4.73 -12.78
CA LYS A 12 -2.86 -5.59 -12.41
C LYS A 12 -2.75 -6.13 -10.99
N GLN A 13 -1.54 -6.42 -10.51
CA GLN A 13 -1.36 -6.84 -9.12
C GLN A 13 -1.76 -5.75 -8.14
N LEU A 14 -1.34 -4.50 -8.40
CA LEU A 14 -1.73 -3.37 -7.55
C LEU A 14 -3.24 -3.10 -7.61
N LEU A 15 -3.85 -3.20 -8.80
CA LEU A 15 -5.31 -3.08 -8.94
C LEU A 15 -6.03 -4.13 -8.10
N ALA A 16 -5.62 -5.40 -8.18
CA ALA A 16 -6.20 -6.48 -7.39
C ALA A 16 -5.97 -6.27 -5.87
N SER A 17 -4.76 -5.83 -5.48
CA SER A 17 -4.45 -5.52 -4.08
C SER A 17 -5.35 -4.41 -3.53
N LYS A 18 -5.57 -3.35 -4.32
CA LYS A 18 -6.49 -2.26 -3.95
C LYS A 18 -7.92 -2.77 -3.77
N GLU A 19 -8.41 -3.53 -4.74
CA GLU A 19 -9.76 -4.09 -4.67
C GLU A 19 -9.96 -4.97 -3.44
N PHE A 20 -8.97 -5.81 -3.12
CA PHE A 20 -9.00 -6.65 -1.93
C PHE A 20 -8.96 -5.83 -0.63
N PHE A 21 -8.17 -4.76 -0.62
CA PHE A 21 -8.11 -3.85 0.51
C PHE A 21 -9.45 -3.18 0.74
N ASP A 22 -10.03 -2.59 -0.30
CA ASP A 22 -11.31 -1.88 -0.24
C ASP A 22 -12.46 -2.81 0.19
N ARG A 23 -12.57 -3.99 -0.41
CA ARG A 23 -13.61 -4.96 -0.07
C ARG A 23 -13.55 -5.38 1.40
N SER A 24 -12.37 -5.76 1.87
CA SER A 24 -12.22 -6.25 3.25
C SER A 24 -12.44 -5.16 4.30
N THR A 25 -12.15 -3.91 3.99
CA THR A 25 -12.16 -2.81 4.96
C THR A 25 -13.37 -1.89 4.85
N ARG A 26 -14.24 -2.08 3.84
CA ARG A 26 -15.39 -1.18 3.58
C ARG A 26 -16.43 -1.12 4.69
N VAL A 27 -16.43 -2.10 5.59
CA VAL A 27 -17.33 -2.13 6.77
C VAL A 27 -16.92 -1.13 7.84
N LEU A 28 -15.69 -0.61 7.79
CA LEU A 28 -15.23 0.46 8.66
C LEU A 28 -15.72 1.81 8.12
N GLU A 29 -16.33 2.59 8.97
CA GLU A 29 -16.95 3.87 8.68
C GLU A 29 -16.18 5.01 9.33
N GLU A 30 -16.54 6.27 9.01
CA GLU A 30 -15.86 7.44 9.59
C GLU A 30 -15.90 7.46 11.11
N GLY A 31 -17.00 6.97 11.73
CA GLY A 31 -17.12 6.84 13.17
C GLY A 31 -16.09 5.89 13.82
N ASP A 32 -15.47 5.00 13.02
CA ASP A 32 -14.45 4.05 13.48
C ASP A 32 -13.02 4.62 13.37
N SER A 33 -12.84 5.82 12.84
CA SER A 33 -11.53 6.41 12.53
C SER A 33 -10.52 6.32 13.67
N GLY A 34 -10.98 6.61 14.90
CA GLY A 34 -10.14 6.64 16.10
C GLY A 34 -9.98 5.29 16.79
N PHE A 35 -10.62 4.22 16.29
CA PHE A 35 -10.53 2.92 16.94
C PHE A 35 -9.13 2.33 16.85
N ARG A 36 -8.60 1.84 17.95
CA ARG A 36 -7.37 1.06 18.09
C ARG A 36 -7.50 0.07 19.24
N PRO A 37 -7.01 -1.16 19.12
CA PRO A 37 -7.12 -2.19 20.16
C PRO A 37 -6.37 -1.84 21.45
N GLN A 38 -5.21 -1.17 21.33
CA GLN A 38 -4.34 -0.79 22.43
C GLN A 38 -3.79 0.63 22.20
N LYS A 39 -3.39 1.28 23.31
CA LYS A 39 -2.95 2.69 23.32
C LYS A 39 -1.85 3.00 22.30
N ASP A 40 -0.88 2.10 22.14
CA ASP A 40 0.30 2.33 21.32
C ASP A 40 0.17 1.74 19.90
N MET A 41 -1.04 1.32 19.51
CA MET A 41 -1.34 0.85 18.16
C MET A 41 -1.87 2.00 17.29
N MET A 42 -1.68 1.87 15.98
CA MET A 42 -2.30 2.77 15.01
C MET A 42 -3.82 2.70 15.09
N THR A 43 -4.49 3.84 14.94
CA THR A 43 -5.95 3.87 14.75
C THR A 43 -6.34 3.31 13.38
N ALA A 44 -7.62 3.01 13.17
CA ALA A 44 -8.12 2.55 11.87
C ALA A 44 -7.76 3.54 10.74
N ALA A 45 -7.94 4.85 10.98
CA ALA A 45 -7.54 5.87 10.00
C ALA A 45 -6.03 5.88 9.76
N GLN A 46 -5.22 5.74 10.80
CA GLN A 46 -3.76 5.68 10.68
C GLN A 46 -3.28 4.44 9.94
N GLN A 47 -3.90 3.27 10.13
CA GLN A 47 -3.59 2.05 9.36
C GLN A 47 -3.76 2.27 7.84
N VAL A 48 -4.86 2.90 7.45
CA VAL A 48 -5.12 3.21 6.03
C VAL A 48 -4.15 4.27 5.49
N ALA A 49 -3.91 5.32 6.28
CA ALA A 49 -2.98 6.39 5.88
C ALA A 49 -1.54 5.89 5.77
N HIS A 50 -1.11 4.97 6.65
CA HIS A 50 0.22 4.37 6.57
C HIS A 50 0.38 3.47 5.34
N ALA A 51 -0.66 2.70 4.98
CA ALA A 51 -0.66 1.95 3.73
C ALA A 51 -0.50 2.88 2.51
N ALA A 52 -1.21 4.02 2.49
CA ALA A 52 -1.08 5.03 1.45
C ALA A 52 0.33 5.63 1.39
N HIS A 53 0.84 6.07 2.54
CA HIS A 53 2.18 6.65 2.65
C HIS A 53 3.25 5.70 2.13
N THR A 54 3.17 4.41 2.46
CA THR A 54 4.17 3.43 2.03
C THR A 54 4.17 3.21 0.52
N LEU A 55 3.00 3.22 -0.14
CA LEU A 55 2.94 3.18 -1.61
C LEU A 55 3.67 4.37 -2.24
N ASP A 56 3.40 5.59 -1.76
CA ASP A 56 4.08 6.79 -2.25
C ASP A 56 5.58 6.78 -1.91
N TRP A 57 5.95 6.31 -0.72
CA TRP A 57 7.34 6.18 -0.30
C TRP A 57 8.15 5.26 -1.22
N PHE A 58 7.58 4.11 -1.65
CA PHE A 58 8.22 3.24 -2.63
C PHE A 58 8.41 3.94 -3.97
N VAL A 59 7.36 4.57 -4.53
CA VAL A 59 7.46 5.28 -5.82
C VAL A 59 8.50 6.40 -5.75
N GLN A 60 8.51 7.17 -4.68
CA GLN A 60 9.47 8.25 -4.48
C GLN A 60 10.89 7.71 -4.31
N GLY A 61 11.07 6.69 -3.48
CA GLY A 61 12.38 6.11 -3.18
C GLY A 61 13.09 5.53 -4.40
N VAL A 62 12.34 4.91 -5.31
CA VAL A 62 12.92 4.37 -6.56
C VAL A 62 13.06 5.42 -7.67
N SER A 63 12.42 6.59 -7.52
CA SER A 63 12.42 7.66 -8.53
C SER A 63 13.42 8.76 -8.25
N ARG A 64 13.81 8.96 -6.99
CA ARG A 64 14.71 10.04 -6.56
C ARG A 64 16.18 9.63 -6.66
N PRO A 65 17.08 10.51 -7.07
CA PRO A 65 18.51 10.26 -7.02
C PRO A 65 19.03 9.94 -5.61
N GLU A 66 18.42 10.55 -4.59
CA GLU A 66 18.74 10.37 -3.17
C GLU A 66 18.21 9.03 -2.62
N GLY A 67 17.34 8.35 -3.36
CA GLY A 67 16.71 7.10 -2.95
C GLY A 67 15.60 7.29 -1.93
N PHE A 68 15.51 6.34 -0.99
CA PHE A 68 14.46 6.31 0.03
C PHE A 68 14.70 7.33 1.14
N ASP A 69 13.62 7.98 1.57
CA ASP A 69 13.64 8.85 2.74
C ASP A 69 13.54 8.01 4.03
N PHE A 70 14.48 8.21 4.94
CA PHE A 70 14.56 7.51 6.22
C PHE A 70 14.22 8.40 7.43
N ASP A 71 13.58 9.56 7.22
CA ASP A 71 13.01 10.36 8.32
C ASP A 71 11.74 9.72 8.89
N PHE A 72 11.91 8.55 9.51
CA PHE A 72 10.79 7.85 10.13
C PHE A 72 10.16 8.62 11.30
N ALA A 73 10.88 9.53 11.94
CA ALA A 73 10.34 10.36 13.01
C ALA A 73 9.35 11.41 12.47
N GLY A 74 9.73 12.10 11.39
CA GLY A 74 8.83 13.03 10.69
C GLY A 74 7.59 12.32 10.12
N GLN A 75 7.80 11.17 9.47
CA GLN A 75 6.72 10.34 8.93
C GLN A 75 5.75 9.88 10.03
N ALA A 76 6.25 9.47 11.19
CA ALA A 76 5.42 9.09 12.34
C ALA A 76 4.62 10.28 12.89
N GLN A 77 5.19 11.48 12.90
CA GLN A 77 4.49 12.69 13.33
C GLN A 77 3.33 13.02 12.38
N GLU A 78 3.54 12.95 11.08
CA GLU A 78 2.48 13.14 10.07
C GLU A 78 1.37 12.09 10.22
N LEU A 79 1.74 10.82 10.42
CA LEU A 79 0.79 9.74 10.60
C LEU A 79 -0.05 9.93 11.86
N ASN A 80 0.56 10.38 12.96
CA ASN A 80 -0.14 10.63 14.23
C ASN A 80 -1.17 11.76 14.13
N ALA A 81 -1.04 12.67 13.17
CA ALA A 81 -1.99 13.73 12.92
C ALA A 81 -3.25 13.26 12.14
N VAL A 82 -3.25 12.03 11.63
CA VAL A 82 -4.39 11.49 10.85
C VAL A 82 -5.52 11.08 11.79
N THR A 83 -6.70 11.68 11.58
CA THR A 83 -7.90 11.46 12.42
C THR A 83 -9.15 11.06 11.63
N SER A 84 -9.12 11.11 10.29
CA SER A 84 -10.26 10.80 9.42
C SER A 84 -9.97 9.60 8.53
N LEU A 85 -10.81 8.58 8.62
CA LEU A 85 -10.77 7.40 7.76
C LEU A 85 -11.13 7.76 6.31
N THR A 86 -12.09 8.66 6.12
CA THR A 86 -12.49 9.14 4.80
C THR A 86 -11.34 9.82 4.07
N GLU A 87 -10.61 10.71 4.75
CA GLU A 87 -9.44 11.38 4.14
C GLU A 87 -8.28 10.40 3.93
N ALA A 88 -8.06 9.44 4.84
CA ALA A 88 -7.07 8.40 4.67
C ALA A 88 -7.35 7.52 3.44
N ARG A 89 -8.62 7.18 3.18
CA ARG A 89 -9.03 6.43 1.96
C ARG A 89 -8.77 7.22 0.69
N LYS A 90 -9.06 8.52 0.66
CA LYS A 90 -8.74 9.37 -0.51
C LYS A 90 -7.24 9.38 -0.81
N LYS A 91 -6.41 9.46 0.24
CA LYS A 91 -4.94 9.35 0.09
C LYS A 91 -4.54 7.99 -0.45
N LEU A 92 -5.13 6.92 0.04
CA LEU A 92 -4.85 5.55 -0.43
C LEU A 92 -5.23 5.39 -1.91
N ASP A 93 -6.39 5.90 -2.33
CA ASP A 93 -6.82 5.90 -3.74
C ASP A 93 -5.82 6.63 -4.63
N ALA A 94 -5.36 7.81 -4.20
CA ALA A 94 -4.37 8.60 -4.93
C ALA A 94 -3.01 7.90 -5.00
N ALA A 95 -2.55 7.28 -3.90
CA ALA A 95 -1.28 6.57 -3.85
C ALA A 95 -1.28 5.33 -4.78
N TYR A 96 -2.36 4.54 -4.79
CA TYR A 96 -2.50 3.44 -5.74
C TYR A 96 -2.52 3.93 -7.20
N ALA A 97 -3.28 5.00 -7.49
CA ALA A 97 -3.33 5.56 -8.84
C ALA A 97 -1.94 6.04 -9.30
N ASN A 98 -1.17 6.67 -8.41
CA ASN A 98 0.19 7.13 -8.67
C ASN A 98 1.15 5.95 -8.93
N ALA A 99 1.12 4.91 -8.08
CA ALA A 99 1.95 3.73 -8.24
C ALA A 99 1.62 2.97 -9.55
N ILE A 100 0.34 2.81 -9.90
CA ILE A 100 -0.09 2.19 -11.15
C ILE A 100 0.37 3.01 -12.35
N LYS A 101 0.22 4.34 -12.31
CA LYS A 101 0.71 5.23 -13.36
C LYS A 101 2.23 5.11 -13.53
N PHE A 102 2.97 5.09 -12.44
CA PHE A 102 4.43 4.90 -12.46
C PHE A 102 4.80 3.58 -13.14
N LEU A 103 4.21 2.46 -12.75
CA LEU A 103 4.50 1.15 -13.34
C LEU A 103 4.19 1.10 -14.84
N ARG A 104 3.06 1.70 -15.26
CA ARG A 104 2.65 1.76 -16.66
C ARG A 104 3.52 2.67 -17.52
N SER A 105 4.28 3.57 -16.91
CA SER A 105 5.24 4.42 -17.61
C SER A 105 6.57 3.72 -17.88
N LYS A 106 6.79 2.52 -17.33
CA LYS A 106 8.05 1.79 -17.41
C LYS A 106 8.01 0.71 -18.48
N THR A 107 9.12 0.57 -19.20
CA THR A 107 9.31 -0.56 -20.12
C THR A 107 9.64 -1.85 -19.34
N PRO A 108 9.47 -3.04 -19.94
CA PRO A 108 9.88 -4.29 -19.31
C PRO A 108 11.37 -4.30 -18.94
N GLU A 109 12.21 -3.68 -19.74
CA GLU A 109 13.66 -3.58 -19.53
C GLU A 109 13.96 -2.68 -18.31
N GLU A 110 13.25 -1.55 -18.15
CA GLU A 110 13.37 -0.68 -16.99
C GLU A 110 12.91 -1.40 -15.70
N LEU A 111 11.81 -2.15 -15.77
CA LEU A 111 11.30 -2.93 -14.64
C LEU A 111 12.25 -4.05 -14.20
N ALA A 112 13.04 -4.58 -15.11
CA ALA A 112 14.04 -5.61 -14.82
C ALA A 112 15.37 -5.04 -14.31
N GLN A 113 15.59 -3.72 -14.38
CA GLN A 113 16.85 -3.12 -13.91
C GLN A 113 16.97 -3.25 -12.39
N PRO A 114 18.18 -3.62 -11.90
CA PRO A 114 18.43 -3.68 -10.47
C PRO A 114 18.42 -2.27 -9.87
N LEU A 115 17.81 -2.14 -8.71
CA LEU A 115 17.89 -0.93 -7.91
C LEU A 115 19.33 -0.73 -7.38
N PRO A 116 19.75 0.52 -7.13
CA PRO A 116 21.05 0.79 -6.51
C PRO A 116 21.21 0.01 -5.19
N PRO A 117 22.45 -0.32 -4.79
CA PRO A 117 22.71 -0.93 -3.49
C PRO A 117 22.13 -0.09 -2.36
N GLY A 118 21.45 -0.73 -1.42
CA GLY A 118 20.82 -0.05 -0.28
C GLY A 118 20.04 -1.01 0.61
N PRO A 119 19.56 -0.55 1.78
CA PRO A 119 18.85 -1.40 2.72
C PRO A 119 17.44 -1.80 2.26
N ILE A 120 16.87 -1.06 1.30
CA ILE A 120 15.51 -1.31 0.78
C ILE A 120 15.61 -1.77 -0.67
N LEU A 121 15.30 -3.04 -0.92
CA LEU A 121 15.29 -3.67 -2.24
C LEU A 121 16.59 -3.49 -3.06
N GLY A 122 17.70 -3.15 -2.39
CA GLY A 122 18.97 -2.88 -3.06
C GLY A 122 19.47 -4.10 -3.85
N GLY A 123 19.82 -3.88 -5.13
CA GLY A 123 20.23 -4.94 -6.04
C GLY A 123 19.09 -5.81 -6.60
N GLN A 124 17.85 -5.65 -6.12
CA GLN A 124 16.68 -6.34 -6.67
C GLN A 124 16.13 -5.59 -7.89
N PRO A 125 15.45 -6.28 -8.83
CA PRO A 125 14.76 -5.62 -9.93
C PRO A 125 13.77 -4.56 -9.44
N LEU A 126 13.62 -3.46 -10.19
CA LEU A 126 12.64 -2.41 -9.90
C LEU A 126 11.22 -3.00 -9.72
N SER A 127 10.86 -4.04 -10.48
CA SER A 127 9.57 -4.71 -10.36
C SER A 127 9.27 -5.28 -8.98
N ASP A 128 10.30 -5.58 -8.17
CA ASP A 128 10.11 -6.19 -6.84
C ASP A 128 9.47 -5.21 -5.84
N MET A 129 9.47 -3.89 -6.14
CA MET A 129 8.70 -2.92 -5.37
C MET A 129 7.19 -3.26 -5.33
N VAL A 130 6.67 -3.92 -6.38
CA VAL A 130 5.26 -4.30 -6.45
C VAL A 130 4.93 -5.34 -5.40
N TRP A 131 5.80 -6.36 -5.26
CA TRP A 131 5.63 -7.35 -4.20
C TRP A 131 5.68 -6.71 -2.81
N ALA A 132 6.63 -5.81 -2.57
CA ALA A 132 6.75 -5.12 -1.30
C ALA A 132 5.50 -4.26 -0.98
N MET A 133 4.95 -3.55 -1.97
CA MET A 133 3.71 -2.79 -1.84
C MET A 133 2.51 -3.69 -1.53
N VAL A 134 2.37 -4.82 -2.25
CA VAL A 134 1.27 -5.77 -2.06
C VAL A 134 1.35 -6.42 -0.68
N GLU A 135 2.54 -6.85 -0.25
CA GLU A 135 2.74 -7.44 1.06
C GLU A 135 2.38 -6.45 2.17
N HIS A 136 2.92 -5.22 2.10
CA HIS A 136 2.68 -4.19 3.10
C HIS A 136 1.20 -3.80 3.20
N THR A 137 0.52 -3.58 2.08
CA THR A 137 -0.91 -3.25 2.08
C THR A 137 -1.77 -4.43 2.56
N SER A 138 -1.37 -5.68 2.28
CA SER A 138 -2.04 -6.88 2.78
C SER A 138 -1.88 -7.04 4.28
N HIS A 139 -0.71 -6.68 4.84
CA HIS A 139 -0.46 -6.63 6.28
C HIS A 139 -1.45 -5.68 6.98
N HIS A 140 -1.58 -4.44 6.49
CA HIS A 140 -2.53 -3.46 7.05
C HIS A 140 -3.99 -3.84 6.83
N ARG A 141 -4.34 -4.42 5.68
CA ARG A 141 -5.66 -5.00 5.43
C ARG A 141 -6.00 -6.07 6.46
N GLY A 142 -5.06 -6.96 6.77
CA GLY A 142 -5.22 -7.98 7.81
C GLY A 142 -5.51 -7.38 9.18
N ALA A 143 -4.73 -6.38 9.61
CA ALA A 143 -4.95 -5.67 10.86
C ALA A 143 -6.35 -5.02 10.92
N LEU A 144 -6.76 -4.32 9.84
CA LEU A 144 -8.08 -3.68 9.76
C LEU A 144 -9.24 -4.70 9.81
N THR A 145 -9.06 -5.92 9.28
CA THR A 145 -10.09 -6.96 9.39
C THR A 145 -10.24 -7.47 10.84
N VAL A 146 -9.17 -7.47 11.62
CA VAL A 146 -9.23 -7.73 13.06
C VAL A 146 -9.95 -6.59 13.78
N TYR A 147 -9.60 -5.33 13.48
CA TYR A 147 -10.28 -4.15 14.05
C TYR A 147 -11.78 -4.17 13.78
N SER A 148 -12.17 -4.50 12.54
CA SER A 148 -13.59 -4.63 12.17
C SER A 148 -14.32 -5.63 13.08
N ARG A 149 -13.73 -6.82 13.32
CA ARG A 149 -14.33 -7.84 14.18
C ARG A 149 -14.42 -7.41 15.63
N MET A 150 -13.43 -6.69 16.14
CA MET A 150 -13.46 -6.13 17.49
C MET A 150 -14.58 -5.08 17.66
N LEU A 151 -14.95 -4.41 16.58
CA LEU A 151 -16.10 -3.48 16.50
C LEU A 151 -17.44 -4.18 16.24
N GLY A 152 -17.47 -5.53 16.19
CA GLY A 152 -18.67 -6.29 15.88
C GLY A 152 -19.06 -6.28 14.40
N LYS A 153 -18.19 -5.81 13.50
CA LYS A 153 -18.42 -5.74 12.06
C LYS A 153 -17.74 -6.92 11.35
N VAL A 154 -18.43 -7.53 10.39
CA VAL A 154 -17.89 -8.67 9.63
C VAL A 154 -17.25 -8.19 8.33
N PRO A 155 -15.92 -8.32 8.16
CA PRO A 155 -15.25 -7.97 6.92
C PRO A 155 -15.79 -8.79 5.74
N VAL A 156 -15.89 -8.14 4.58
CA VAL A 156 -16.29 -8.83 3.35
C VAL A 156 -15.12 -9.67 2.83
N MET A 157 -15.43 -10.87 2.33
CA MET A 157 -14.44 -11.72 1.67
C MET A 157 -13.86 -11.00 0.43
N PRO A 158 -12.54 -10.79 0.36
CA PRO A 158 -11.96 -9.97 -0.70
C PRO A 158 -11.97 -10.63 -2.08
N TYR A 159 -11.95 -11.98 -2.13
CA TYR A 159 -11.74 -12.76 -3.36
C TYR A 159 -13.02 -13.08 -4.12
N MET A 160 -14.20 -12.82 -3.52
CA MET A 160 -15.50 -13.05 -4.17
C MET A 160 -16.08 -11.71 -4.61
N GLY A 161 -16.41 -11.64 -5.90
CA GLY A 161 -17.02 -10.46 -6.54
C GLY A 161 -18.50 -10.33 -6.23
#